data_8ea508e78d26a1ffe577f4e9439edd70
#
_entry.id   8ea508e78d26a1ffe577f4e9439edd70
#
_cell.length_a   1.000
_cell.length_b   1.000
_cell.length_c   1.000
_cell.angle_alpha   90.00
_cell.angle_beta   90.00
_cell.angle_gamma   90.00
#
_symmetry.space_group_name_H-M   'P 1'
#
loop_
_entity.id
_entity.type
_entity.pdbx_description
1 polymer ?
#
loop_
_entity_poly.entity_id
_entity_poly.type
_entity_poly.pdbx_seq_one_letter_code
_entity_poly.pdbx_strand_id
1 'polypeptide(L)'
;MKSAALQSREKVKTSLSYAEPNDPWYTKLVINILESLTGKSMLERKCDLVLNRDIHPSRIMGAALRELNINLILDENKLAQIPASGPLIFIANHPFGVVDGLAMGEIVSRVRSDFSILVNAVLCRNPQ
;
A
#
# COMPACT_ATOMS: atom_id res chain seq x y z
N MET A 1 7.26 -37.75 10.54
CA MET A 1 6.40 -37.69 9.35
C MET A 1 5.24 -36.74 9.64
N LYS A 2 5.30 -35.48 9.22
CA LYS A 2 4.14 -34.61 9.03
C LYS A 2 4.50 -33.71 7.86
N SER A 3 3.93 -34.06 6.70
CA SER A 3 3.93 -33.26 5.49
C SER A 3 3.22 -31.94 5.79
N ALA A 4 3.97 -30.85 5.91
CA ALA A 4 3.40 -29.53 5.93
C ALA A 4 2.93 -29.24 4.51
N ALA A 5 1.62 -29.27 4.32
CA ALA A 5 0.96 -28.88 3.09
C ALA A 5 1.45 -27.50 2.70
N LEU A 6 2.10 -27.43 1.53
CA LEU A 6 2.36 -26.19 0.82
C LEU A 6 0.98 -25.64 0.44
N GLN A 7 0.40 -24.78 1.28
CA GLN A 7 -0.72 -23.97 0.86
C GLN A 7 -0.20 -23.07 -0.25
N SER A 8 -0.62 -23.34 -1.49
CA SER A 8 -0.41 -22.46 -2.62
C SER A 8 -1.02 -21.10 -2.25
N ARG A 9 -0.16 -20.11 -1.93
CA ARG A 9 -0.61 -18.73 -1.74
C ARG A 9 -1.28 -18.29 -3.03
N GLU A 10 -2.57 -18.09 -2.97
CA GLU A 10 -3.33 -17.50 -4.06
C GLU A 10 -2.70 -16.14 -4.40
N LYS A 11 -2.37 -15.94 -5.68
CA LYS A 11 -1.72 -14.70 -6.12
C LYS A 11 -2.68 -13.54 -5.91
N VAL A 12 -2.30 -12.60 -5.07
CA VAL A 12 -3.05 -11.37 -4.85
C VAL A 12 -2.98 -10.55 -6.14
N LYS A 13 -4.14 -10.18 -6.66
CA LYS A 13 -4.27 -9.27 -7.79
C LYS A 13 -4.94 -7.99 -7.29
N THR A 14 -4.24 -6.89 -7.39
CA THR A 14 -4.71 -5.58 -6.95
C THR A 14 -5.56 -4.93 -8.04
N SER A 15 -6.71 -4.38 -7.68
CA SER A 15 -7.51 -3.53 -8.58
C SER A 15 -7.74 -2.18 -7.91
N LEU A 16 -7.23 -1.13 -8.54
CA LEU A 16 -7.30 0.25 -8.06
C LEU A 16 -8.34 1.07 -8.86
N SER A 17 -9.40 0.44 -9.37
CA SER A 17 -10.41 1.13 -10.17
C SER A 17 -11.37 1.94 -9.31
N TYR A 18 -11.64 3.17 -9.76
CA TYR A 18 -12.72 4.02 -9.23
C TYR A 18 -14.08 3.71 -9.86
N ALA A 19 -14.12 2.90 -10.94
CA ALA A 19 -15.37 2.49 -11.55
C ALA A 19 -16.16 1.55 -10.63
N GLU A 20 -17.42 1.85 -10.39
CA GLU A 20 -18.31 0.99 -9.61
C GLU A 20 -19.12 0.03 -10.51
N PRO A 21 -19.52 -1.14 -10.01
CA PRO A 21 -20.34 -2.08 -10.77
C PRO A 21 -21.64 -1.47 -11.31
N ASN A 22 -22.22 -0.52 -10.56
CA ASN A 22 -23.49 0.14 -10.89
C ASN A 22 -23.34 1.40 -11.73
N ASP A 23 -22.09 1.82 -12.07
CA ASP A 23 -21.89 3.00 -12.89
C ASP A 23 -22.41 2.80 -14.32
N PRO A 24 -22.99 3.84 -14.93
CA PRO A 24 -23.34 3.84 -16.33
C PRO A 24 -22.14 3.52 -17.23
N TRP A 25 -22.38 2.89 -18.36
CA TRP A 25 -21.29 2.46 -19.27
C TRP A 25 -20.37 3.61 -19.72
N TYR A 26 -20.92 4.81 -19.94
CA TYR A 26 -20.15 6.00 -20.32
C TYR A 26 -19.25 6.50 -19.19
N THR A 27 -19.70 6.44 -17.92
CA THR A 27 -18.90 6.76 -16.76
C THR A 27 -17.72 5.79 -16.62
N LYS A 28 -17.99 4.48 -16.78
CA LYS A 28 -16.93 3.46 -16.80
C LYS A 28 -15.93 3.69 -17.91
N LEU A 29 -16.38 4.09 -19.09
CA LEU A 29 -15.51 4.38 -20.23
C LEU A 29 -14.59 5.58 -19.92
N VAL A 30 -15.14 6.68 -19.39
CA VAL A 30 -14.37 7.86 -19.02
C VAL A 30 -13.35 7.53 -17.91
N ILE A 31 -13.77 6.83 -16.87
CA ILE A 31 -12.89 6.41 -15.79
C ILE A 31 -11.75 5.54 -16.35
N ASN A 32 -12.05 4.54 -17.17
CA ASN A 32 -11.05 3.65 -17.76
C ASN A 32 -10.03 4.40 -18.63
N ILE A 33 -10.47 5.39 -19.41
CA ILE A 33 -9.59 6.23 -20.21
C ILE A 33 -8.66 7.05 -19.29
N LEU A 34 -9.20 7.71 -18.28
CA LEU A 34 -8.42 8.48 -17.30
C LEU A 34 -7.44 7.60 -16.55
N GLU A 35 -7.87 6.45 -16.06
CA GLU A 35 -7.03 5.49 -15.37
C GLU A 35 -5.90 4.96 -16.26
N SER A 36 -6.18 4.72 -17.55
CA SER A 36 -5.16 4.30 -18.54
C SER A 36 -4.10 5.39 -18.76
N LEU A 37 -4.52 6.66 -18.82
CA LEU A 37 -3.62 7.80 -18.99
C LEU A 37 -2.79 8.12 -17.74
N THR A 38 -3.31 7.81 -16.55
CA THR A 38 -2.65 8.09 -15.26
C THR A 38 -1.65 7.03 -14.82
N GLY A 39 -1.39 6.00 -15.63
CA GLY A 39 -0.42 4.95 -15.31
C GLY A 39 -0.89 3.96 -14.26
N LYS A 40 -2.20 3.84 -14.03
CA LYS A 40 -2.82 2.88 -13.09
C LYS A 40 -2.31 1.45 -13.29
N SER A 41 -2.28 0.97 -14.53
CA SER A 41 -1.82 -0.39 -14.85
C SER A 41 -0.37 -0.65 -14.45
N MET A 42 0.49 0.38 -14.52
CA MET A 42 1.86 0.31 -14.04
C MET A 42 1.90 0.23 -12.52
N LEU A 43 1.08 1.00 -11.83
CA LEU A 43 0.99 1.00 -10.37
C LEU A 43 0.46 -0.34 -9.84
N GLU A 44 -0.62 -0.85 -10.40
CA GLU A 44 -1.18 -2.17 -10.06
C GLU A 44 -0.13 -3.27 -10.22
N ARG A 45 0.56 -3.31 -11.36
CA ARG A 45 1.62 -4.29 -11.61
C ARG A 45 2.76 -4.20 -10.59
N LYS A 46 3.16 -2.99 -10.19
CA LYS A 46 4.18 -2.79 -9.15
C LYS A 46 3.67 -3.24 -7.78
N CYS A 47 2.43 -2.95 -7.43
CA CYS A 47 1.80 -3.44 -6.22
C CYS A 47 1.75 -4.98 -6.19
N ASP A 48 1.31 -5.61 -7.27
CA ASP A 48 1.26 -7.07 -7.38
C ASP A 48 2.66 -7.69 -7.23
N LEU A 49 3.69 -7.08 -7.80
CA LEU A 49 5.07 -7.54 -7.63
C LEU A 49 5.52 -7.51 -6.17
N VAL A 50 5.13 -6.49 -5.42
CA VAL A 50 5.50 -6.36 -3.99
C VAL A 50 4.70 -7.34 -3.13
N LEU A 51 3.37 -7.41 -3.34
CA LEU A 51 2.48 -8.24 -2.52
C LEU A 51 2.69 -9.74 -2.73
N ASN A 52 3.13 -10.16 -3.92
CA ASN A 52 3.42 -11.56 -4.21
C ASN A 52 4.87 -11.97 -3.86
N ARG A 53 5.71 -11.06 -3.36
CA ARG A 53 7.02 -11.40 -2.79
C ARG A 53 6.85 -11.96 -1.36
N ASP A 54 7.76 -12.83 -0.96
CA ASP A 54 7.83 -13.30 0.43
C ASP A 54 8.54 -12.25 1.30
N ILE A 55 7.82 -11.16 1.58
CA ILE A 55 8.30 -10.02 2.36
C ILE A 55 7.54 -10.00 3.69
N HIS A 56 8.26 -9.83 4.79
CA HIS A 56 7.63 -9.63 6.09
C HIS A 56 6.69 -8.40 6.06
N PRO A 57 5.46 -8.47 6.63
CA PRO A 57 4.47 -7.40 6.57
C PRO A 57 5.01 -6.01 6.94
N SER A 58 5.87 -5.91 7.95
CA SER A 58 6.49 -4.65 8.36
C SER A 58 7.41 -4.01 7.31
N ARG A 59 7.83 -4.74 6.28
CA ARG A 59 8.73 -4.25 5.23
C ARG A 59 8.02 -3.98 3.90
N ILE A 60 6.73 -4.24 3.82
CA ILE A 60 5.95 -4.10 2.57
C ILE A 60 5.94 -2.65 2.10
N MET A 61 5.75 -1.69 3.01
CA MET A 61 5.68 -0.26 2.66
C MET A 61 7.00 0.23 2.06
N GLY A 62 8.13 -0.10 2.69
CA GLY A 62 9.44 0.24 2.16
C GLY A 62 9.78 -0.49 0.86
N ALA A 63 9.30 -1.72 0.67
CA ALA A 63 9.45 -2.43 -0.59
C ALA A 63 8.65 -1.76 -1.71
N ALA A 64 7.43 -1.29 -1.42
CA ALA A 64 6.60 -0.57 -2.36
C ALA A 64 7.22 0.78 -2.77
N LEU A 65 7.75 1.55 -1.81
CA LEU A 65 8.48 2.79 -2.11
C LEU A 65 9.69 2.55 -3.03
N ARG A 66 10.49 1.53 -2.75
CA ARG A 66 11.63 1.15 -3.61
C ARG A 66 11.20 0.75 -5.02
N GLU A 67 10.12 -0.02 -5.14
CA GLU A 67 9.57 -0.42 -6.44
C GLU A 67 9.09 0.79 -7.25
N LEU A 68 8.61 1.84 -6.57
CA LEU A 68 8.22 3.11 -7.17
C LEU A 68 9.41 4.06 -7.42
N ASN A 69 10.64 3.64 -7.11
CA ASN A 69 11.85 4.49 -7.17
C ASN A 69 11.77 5.73 -6.28
N ILE A 70 11.04 5.63 -5.16
CA ILE A 70 10.91 6.70 -4.18
C ILE A 70 11.95 6.48 -3.08
N ASN A 71 12.83 7.46 -2.92
CA ASN A 71 13.80 7.47 -1.83
C ASN A 71 13.27 8.33 -0.68
N LEU A 72 13.10 7.72 0.48
CA LEU A 72 12.64 8.37 1.68
C LEU A 72 13.85 8.89 2.47
N ILE A 73 14.01 10.21 2.51
CA ILE A 73 15.07 10.87 3.27
C ILE A 73 14.55 11.20 4.67
N LEU A 74 15.14 10.61 5.69
CA LEU A 74 14.72 10.76 7.08
C LEU A 74 15.84 11.32 7.93
N ASP A 75 15.45 12.10 8.94
CA ASP A 75 16.33 12.50 10.03
C ASP A 75 16.28 11.42 11.13
N GLU A 76 17.33 10.62 11.21
CA GLU A 76 17.41 9.50 12.16
C GLU A 76 17.33 9.98 13.63
N ASN A 77 17.79 11.19 13.93
CA ASN A 77 17.69 11.75 15.29
C ASN A 77 16.22 12.04 15.65
N LYS A 78 15.43 12.50 14.69
CA LYS A 78 13.99 12.72 14.90
C LYS A 78 13.24 11.39 14.97
N LEU A 79 13.65 10.42 14.16
CA LEU A 79 13.07 9.08 14.19
C LEU A 79 13.26 8.42 15.57
N ALA A 80 14.45 8.54 16.16
CA ALA A 80 14.77 8.01 17.47
C ALA A 80 13.98 8.67 18.63
N GLN A 81 13.40 9.84 18.42
CA GLN A 81 12.55 10.52 19.41
C GLN A 81 11.10 10.00 19.44
N ILE A 82 10.70 9.19 18.44
CA ILE A 82 9.37 8.65 18.39
C ILE A 82 9.23 7.55 19.46
N PRO A 83 8.20 7.61 20.33
CA PRO A 83 8.00 6.59 21.35
C PRO A 83 7.77 5.21 20.74
N ALA A 84 8.58 4.22 21.15
CA ALA A 84 8.46 2.84 20.69
C ALA A 84 7.26 2.09 21.32
N SER A 85 6.64 2.65 22.37
CA SER A 85 5.50 2.04 23.08
C SER A 85 4.55 3.11 23.62
N GLY A 86 3.37 2.69 24.06
CA GLY A 86 2.32 3.57 24.57
C GLY A 86 1.44 4.16 23.46
N PRO A 87 0.37 4.88 23.83
CA PRO A 87 -0.56 5.45 22.87
C PRO A 87 0.10 6.59 22.08
N LEU A 88 -0.02 6.52 20.74
CA LEU A 88 0.55 7.50 19.82
C LEU A 88 -0.31 7.60 18.57
N ILE A 89 -0.52 8.82 18.10
CA ILE A 89 -1.22 9.09 16.83
C ILE A 89 -0.24 9.83 15.91
N PHE A 90 -0.04 9.27 14.72
CA PHE A 90 0.70 9.91 13.64
C PHE A 90 -0.25 10.68 12.74
N ILE A 91 0.09 11.92 12.46
CA ILE A 91 -0.68 12.80 11.57
C ILE A 91 0.28 13.39 10.53
N ALA A 92 -0.12 13.37 9.26
CA ALA A 92 0.64 13.99 8.19
C ALA A 92 -0.27 14.63 7.16
N ASN A 93 0.25 15.61 6.44
CA ASN A 93 -0.38 16.08 5.21
C ASN A 93 -0.39 14.93 4.19
N HIS A 94 -1.41 14.92 3.32
CA HIS A 94 -1.62 13.83 2.38
C HIS A 94 -1.80 14.32 0.92
N PRO A 95 -0.91 15.19 0.41
CA PRO A 95 -1.07 15.78 -0.93
C PRO A 95 -0.81 14.80 -2.06
N PHE A 96 0.01 13.76 -1.84
CA PHE A 96 0.39 12.78 -2.85
C PHE A 96 -0.32 11.42 -2.72
N GLY A 97 -1.39 11.37 -1.93
CA GLY A 97 -2.24 10.19 -1.82
C GLY A 97 -1.48 8.94 -1.33
N VAL A 98 -1.50 7.88 -2.13
CA VAL A 98 -0.92 6.57 -1.77
C VAL A 98 0.55 6.66 -1.35
N VAL A 99 1.32 7.56 -1.97
CA VAL A 99 2.76 7.72 -1.66
C VAL A 99 2.98 8.17 -0.22
N ASP A 100 2.18 9.13 0.26
CA ASP A 100 2.28 9.61 1.65
C ASP A 100 1.90 8.50 2.64
N GLY A 101 0.89 7.70 2.30
CA GLY A 101 0.50 6.54 3.10
C GLY A 101 1.62 5.50 3.20
N LEU A 102 2.30 5.21 2.08
CA LEU A 102 3.45 4.31 2.07
C LEU A 102 4.62 4.87 2.86
N ALA A 103 4.92 6.17 2.72
CA ALA A 103 5.99 6.84 3.46
C ALA A 103 5.73 6.82 4.97
N MET A 104 4.50 7.17 5.39
CA MET A 104 4.10 7.11 6.79
C MET A 104 4.19 5.70 7.35
N GLY A 105 3.69 4.71 6.63
CA GLY A 105 3.76 3.31 7.04
C GLY A 105 5.19 2.80 7.17
N GLU A 106 6.10 3.20 6.27
CA GLU A 106 7.53 2.86 6.38
C GLU A 106 8.18 3.52 7.60
N ILE A 107 7.89 4.81 7.86
CA ILE A 107 8.41 5.53 9.04
C ILE A 107 7.96 4.84 10.32
N VAL A 108 6.67 4.57 10.44
CA VAL A 108 6.10 3.95 11.66
C VAL A 108 6.65 2.55 11.85
N SER A 109 6.74 1.75 10.79
CA SER A 109 7.20 0.36 10.85
C SER A 109 8.68 0.22 11.26
N ARG A 110 9.50 1.27 11.12
CA ARG A 110 10.88 1.31 11.63
C ARG A 110 10.95 1.41 13.14
N VAL A 111 9.94 2.01 13.75
CA VAL A 111 9.91 2.27 15.20
C VAL A 111 8.99 1.31 15.93
N ARG A 112 7.88 0.93 15.31
CA ARG A 112 6.81 0.14 15.96
C ARG A 112 6.27 -0.93 15.03
N SER A 113 5.82 -2.04 15.62
CA SER A 113 5.08 -3.09 14.92
C SER A 113 3.58 -3.14 15.27
N ASP A 114 3.18 -2.43 16.32
CA ASP A 114 1.83 -2.41 16.90
C ASP A 114 1.01 -1.19 16.43
N PHE A 115 0.89 -0.98 15.14
CA PHE A 115 0.15 0.15 14.58
C PHE A 115 -0.97 -0.25 13.63
N SER A 116 -1.93 0.64 13.46
CA SER A 116 -3.00 0.54 12.46
C SER A 116 -3.03 1.82 11.63
N ILE A 117 -3.36 1.69 10.35
CA ILE A 117 -3.48 2.82 9.43
C ILE A 117 -4.95 3.01 9.10
N LEU A 118 -5.47 4.23 9.29
CA LEU A 118 -6.79 4.61 8.81
C LEU A 118 -6.69 4.95 7.33
N VAL A 119 -7.37 4.20 6.50
CA VAL A 119 -7.41 4.40 5.05
C VAL A 119 -8.86 4.49 4.56
N ASN A 120 -9.05 5.10 3.40
CA ASN A 120 -10.35 5.08 2.74
C ASN A 120 -10.74 3.65 2.38
N ALA A 121 -12.01 3.28 2.60
CA ALA A 121 -12.54 1.95 2.30
C ALA A 121 -12.34 1.51 0.83
N VAL A 122 -12.21 2.45 -0.10
CA VAL A 122 -11.88 2.17 -1.51
C VAL A 122 -10.55 1.43 -1.65
N LEU A 123 -9.57 1.71 -0.79
CA LEU A 123 -8.26 1.04 -0.80
C LEU A 123 -8.29 -0.36 -0.16
N CYS A 124 -9.36 -0.68 0.56
CA CYS A 124 -9.56 -1.97 1.21
C CYS A 124 -10.41 -2.94 0.36
N ARG A 125 -10.88 -2.52 -0.81
CA ARG A 125 -11.65 -3.39 -1.71
C ARG A 125 -10.73 -4.44 -2.33
N ASN A 126 -10.74 -5.64 -1.72
CA ASN A 126 -10.22 -6.83 -2.40
C ASN A 126 -11.25 -7.22 -3.46
N PRO A 127 -10.88 -7.36 -4.73
CA PRO A 127 -11.75 -8.03 -5.69
C PRO A 127 -11.86 -9.50 -5.25
N GLN A 128 -13.06 -9.91 -4.84
CA GLN A 128 -13.42 -11.32 -4.68
C GLN A 128 -13.45 -12.01 -6.04
#